data_a3a96c176ae9dab84a0c72c849c5700b
#
_entry.id   a3a96c176ae9dab84a0c72c849c5700b
#
_cell.length_a   1.000
_cell.length_b   1.000
_cell.length_c   1.000
_cell.angle_alpha   90.00
_cell.angle_beta   90.00
_cell.angle_gamma   90.00
#
_symmetry.space_group_name_H-M   'P 1'
#
loop_
_entity.id
_entity.type
_entity.pdbx_description
1 polymer ?
#
loop_
_entity_poly.entity_id
_entity_poly.type
_entity_poly.pdbx_seq_one_letter_code
_entity_poly.pdbx_strand_id
1 'polypeptide(L)' 'MNSIEELNTIVKDFDHKMAKIELAINNGGNSLDKQEELLLEYQMYQARKFLAIKEINKLINK' A
#
# COMPACT_ATOMS: atom_id res chain seq x y z
N MET A 1 0.92 15.83 -14.04
CA MET A 1 2.33 15.84 -13.60
C MET A 1 2.41 15.43 -12.13
N ASN A 2 3.18 14.37 -11.82
CA ASN A 2 3.26 13.86 -10.46
C ASN A 2 4.27 14.68 -9.65
N SER A 3 3.77 15.50 -8.75
CA SER A 3 4.61 16.23 -7.80
C SER A 3 4.93 15.33 -6.60
N ILE A 4 5.93 15.72 -5.82
CA ILE A 4 6.28 15.01 -4.58
C ILE A 4 5.07 14.97 -3.63
N GLU A 5 4.31 16.08 -3.56
CA GLU A 5 3.10 16.13 -2.73
C GLU A 5 2.06 15.11 -3.15
N GLU A 6 1.81 15.00 -4.46
CA GLU A 6 0.84 14.04 -4.97
C GLU A 6 1.28 12.60 -4.68
N LEU A 7 2.57 12.33 -4.89
CA LEU A 7 3.13 11.00 -4.62
C LEU A 7 3.06 10.66 -3.13
N ASN A 8 3.35 11.63 -2.26
CA ASN A 8 3.22 11.43 -0.81
C ASN A 8 1.78 11.12 -0.41
N THR A 9 0.81 11.77 -1.04
CA THR A 9 -0.60 11.49 -0.80
C THR A 9 -0.95 10.08 -1.23
N ILE A 10 -0.43 9.63 -2.37
CA ILE A 10 -0.63 8.26 -2.84
C ILE A 10 -0.05 7.25 -1.86
N VAL A 11 1.17 7.50 -1.36
CA VAL A 11 1.82 6.62 -0.37
C VAL A 11 0.98 6.53 0.90
N LYS A 12 0.49 7.65 1.42
CA LYS A 12 -0.36 7.68 2.61
C LYS A 12 -1.66 6.91 2.39
N ASP A 13 -2.24 7.02 1.20
CA ASP A 13 -3.46 6.30 0.85
C ASP A 13 -3.22 4.80 0.85
N PHE A 14 -2.11 4.36 0.26
CA PHE A 14 -1.74 2.94 0.29
C PHE A 14 -1.50 2.45 1.71
N ASP A 15 -0.80 3.23 2.54
CA ASP A 15 -0.58 2.89 3.94
C ASP A 15 -1.91 2.71 4.68
N HIS A 16 -2.86 3.58 4.43
CA HIS A 16 -4.18 3.52 5.06
C HIS A 16 -4.93 2.24 4.64
N LYS A 17 -4.88 1.92 3.36
CA LYS A 17 -5.51 0.70 2.83
C LYS A 17 -4.85 -0.55 3.37
N MET A 18 -3.52 -0.56 3.47
CA MET A 18 -2.77 -1.67 4.03
C MET A 18 -3.09 -1.87 5.52
N ALA A 19 -3.23 -0.78 6.28
CA ALA A 19 -3.59 -0.85 7.69
C ALA A 19 -4.98 -1.47 7.87
N LYS A 20 -5.93 -1.14 7.02
CA LYS A 20 -7.27 -1.74 7.05
C LYS A 20 -7.22 -3.24 6.79
N ILE A 21 -6.38 -3.65 5.84
CA ILE A 21 -6.22 -5.07 5.52
C ILE A 21 -5.60 -5.81 6.71
N GLU A 22 -4.58 -5.22 7.35
CA GLU A 22 -3.97 -5.80 8.55
C GLU A 22 -4.99 -6.01 9.66
N LEU A 23 -5.85 -5.02 9.89
CA LEU A 23 -6.91 -5.13 10.90
C LEU A 23 -7.87 -6.27 10.55
N ALA A 24 -8.24 -6.40 9.29
CA ALA A 24 -9.15 -7.47 8.85
C ALA A 24 -8.53 -8.84 9.06
N ILE A 25 -7.22 -8.99 8.79
CA ILE A 25 -6.51 -10.25 9.01
C ILE A 25 -6.43 -10.56 10.51
N ASN A 26 -6.08 -9.56 11.33
CA ASN A 26 -5.86 -9.73 12.76
C ASN A 26 -7.14 -9.98 13.54
N ASN A 27 -8.28 -9.47 13.06
CA ASN A 27 -9.56 -9.68 13.72
C ASN A 27 -10.04 -11.13 13.66
N GLY A 28 -9.51 -11.91 12.74
CA GLY A 28 -9.89 -13.31 12.59
C GLY A 28 -11.28 -13.47 11.99
N GLY A 29 -11.79 -14.70 12.04
CA GLY A 29 -13.11 -14.98 11.50
C GLY A 29 -13.19 -15.08 9.99
N ASN A 30 -12.09 -14.91 9.29
CA ASN A 30 -12.03 -15.03 7.84
C ASN A 30 -11.73 -16.47 7.44
N SER A 31 -12.35 -16.93 6.34
CA SER A 31 -11.98 -18.20 5.73
C SER A 31 -10.57 -18.14 5.20
N LEU A 32 -9.97 -19.30 4.92
CA LEU A 32 -8.63 -19.37 4.32
C LEU A 32 -8.58 -18.63 2.98
N ASP A 33 -9.62 -18.78 2.17
CA ASP A 33 -9.69 -18.11 0.87
C ASP A 33 -9.72 -16.60 1.05
N LYS A 34 -10.47 -16.11 2.02
CA LYS A 34 -10.55 -14.67 2.31
C LYS A 34 -9.22 -14.14 2.82
N GLN A 35 -8.54 -14.89 3.68
CA GLN A 35 -7.21 -14.50 4.15
C GLN A 35 -6.19 -14.41 3.01
N GLU A 36 -6.23 -15.37 2.09
CA GLU A 36 -5.36 -15.35 0.92
C GLU A 36 -5.62 -14.12 0.06
N GLU A 37 -6.89 -13.78 -0.17
CA GLU A 37 -7.26 -12.57 -0.90
C GLU A 37 -6.70 -11.32 -0.25
N LEU A 38 -6.86 -11.22 1.07
CA LEU A 38 -6.38 -10.06 1.83
C LEU A 38 -4.86 -9.94 1.76
N LEU A 39 -4.15 -11.06 1.86
CA LEU A 39 -2.69 -11.07 1.76
C LEU A 39 -2.22 -10.64 0.36
N LEU A 40 -2.91 -11.11 -0.68
CA LEU A 40 -2.58 -10.73 -2.05
C LEU A 40 -2.80 -9.24 -2.28
N GLU A 41 -3.91 -8.70 -1.77
CA GLU A 41 -4.18 -7.27 -1.85
C GLU A 41 -3.10 -6.46 -1.12
N TYR A 42 -2.72 -6.91 0.07
CA TYR A 42 -1.67 -6.26 0.85
C TYR A 42 -0.36 -6.20 0.07
N GLN A 43 0.04 -7.32 -0.51
CA GLN A 43 1.26 -7.40 -1.32
C GLN A 43 1.20 -6.48 -2.53
N MET A 44 0.05 -6.40 -3.17
CA MET A 44 -0.15 -5.53 -4.33
C MET A 44 0.01 -4.06 -3.96
N TYR A 45 -0.61 -3.63 -2.86
CA TYR A 45 -0.48 -2.25 -2.38
C TYR A 45 0.95 -1.96 -1.95
N GLN A 46 1.61 -2.91 -1.30
CA GLN A 46 3.00 -2.76 -0.89
C GLN A 46 3.91 -2.52 -2.09
N ALA A 47 3.73 -3.28 -3.16
CA ALA A 47 4.51 -3.12 -4.39
C ALA A 47 4.27 -1.75 -5.02
N ARG A 48 3.02 -1.32 -5.09
CA ARG A 48 2.65 -0.01 -5.64
C ARG A 48 3.20 1.13 -4.80
N LYS A 49 3.11 1.00 -3.48
CA LYS A 49 3.69 1.97 -2.57
C LYS A 49 5.20 2.10 -2.79
N PHE A 50 5.88 0.99 -2.94
CA PHE A 50 7.32 0.96 -3.20
C PHE A 50 7.68 1.70 -4.49
N LEU A 51 6.89 1.50 -5.54
CA LEU A 51 7.11 2.21 -6.81
C LEU A 51 6.90 3.71 -6.65
N ALA A 52 5.91 4.14 -5.88
CA ALA A 52 5.68 5.54 -5.60
C ALA A 52 6.86 6.15 -4.82
N ILE A 53 7.39 5.44 -3.84
CA ILE A 53 8.55 5.88 -3.07
C ILE A 53 9.79 6.01 -3.98
N LYS A 54 9.99 5.07 -4.89
CA LYS A 54 11.07 5.14 -5.87
C LYS A 54 10.95 6.40 -6.71
N GLU A 55 9.76 6.73 -7.15
CA GLU A 55 9.51 7.92 -7.95
C GLU A 55 9.81 9.19 -7.17
N ILE A 56 9.41 9.23 -5.89
CA ILE A 56 9.72 10.35 -5.00
C ILE A 56 11.24 10.53 -4.89
N ASN A 57 11.96 9.43 -4.68
CA ASN A 57 13.42 9.47 -4.56
C ASN A 57 14.08 10.01 -5.82
N LYS A 58 13.58 9.64 -6.98
CA LYS A 58 14.10 10.17 -8.26
C LYS A 58 13.92 11.68 -8.34
N LEU A 59 12.77 12.19 -7.88
CA LEU A 59 12.49 13.62 -7.91
C LEU A 59 13.37 14.39 -6.93
N ILE A 60 13.65 13.81 -5.76
CA ILE A 60 14.47 14.43 -4.73
C ILE A 60 15.94 14.44 -5.14
N ASN A 61 16.40 13.37 -5.77
CA ASN A 61 17.83 13.17 -6.11
C ASN A 61 18.21 13.67 -7.50
N LYS A 62 17.44 14.54 -8.04
CA LYS A 62 17.74 15.15 -9.34
C LYS A 62 18.89 16.14 -9.29
#